data_ceb569d1d62f72f0aef866580db99ab9
#
_entry.id   ceb569d1d62f72f0aef866580db99ab9
#
_cell.length_a   1.000
_cell.length_b   1.000
_cell.length_c   1.000
_cell.angle_alpha   90.00
_cell.angle_beta   90.00
_cell.angle_gamma   90.00
#
_symmetry.space_group_name_H-M   'P 1'
#
loop_
_entity.id
_entity.type
_entity.pdbx_description
1 polymer ?
#
loop_
_entity_poly.entity_id
_entity_poly.type
_entity_poly.pdbx_seq_one_letter_code
_entity_poly.pdbx_strand_id
1 'polypeptide(L)'
;MPQTDELTMVLVTRSDLNLSKGKLAAQCSHATAECILKAKRTAPKTLERYLAKGARKIVCSTSNLVSLKRIFGEANESGLVSYMVKDAGHTEIPAGTVTVVGIGPGPRSTIDTITSSLPLVK
;
A
#
# COMPACT_ATOMS: atom_id res chain seq x y z
N MET A 1 -24.51 -10.17 4.79
CA MET A 1 -23.90 -10.02 4.82
C MET A 1 -23.18 -10.05 4.32
N PRO A 2 -22.93 -9.85 4.14
CA PRO A 2 -22.10 -9.95 3.49
C PRO A 2 -21.06 -10.43 3.69
N GLN A 3 -20.96 -10.81 3.43
CA GLN A 3 -20.17 -11.32 3.59
C GLN A 3 -19.10 -11.17 3.51
N THR A 4 -19.06 -10.94 3.10
CA THR A 4 -17.71 -11.13 3.00
C THR A 4 -17.04 -10.05 2.36
N ASP A 5 -16.59 -9.17 3.15
CA ASP A 5 -15.71 -8.14 2.73
C ASP A 5 -14.36 -8.79 2.48
N GLU A 6 -14.03 -8.93 1.23
CA GLU A 6 -12.78 -9.51 0.78
C GLU A 6 -11.60 -8.73 1.38
N LEU A 7 -10.60 -9.44 1.85
CA LEU A 7 -9.38 -8.80 2.34
C LEU A 7 -8.44 -8.51 1.19
N THR A 8 -7.83 -7.33 1.21
CA THR A 8 -6.94 -6.91 0.13
C THR A 8 -5.81 -6.04 0.69
N MET A 9 -4.82 -5.80 -0.14
CA MET A 9 -3.75 -4.84 0.10
C MET A 9 -3.63 -3.98 -1.14
N VAL A 10 -3.49 -2.67 -0.95
CA VAL A 10 -3.29 -1.73 -2.05
C VAL A 10 -1.94 -1.06 -1.88
N LEU A 11 -1.19 -0.98 -2.96
CA LEU A 11 0.09 -0.30 -3.00
C LEU A 11 -0.08 0.93 -3.87
N VAL A 12 0.04 2.11 -3.25
CA VAL A 12 -0.13 3.39 -3.95
C VAL A 12 1.24 3.97 -4.24
N THR A 13 1.54 4.15 -5.53
CA THR A 13 2.83 4.64 -5.99
C THR A 13 2.73 6.11 -6.40
N ARG A 14 3.86 6.78 -6.58
CA ARG A 14 3.92 8.15 -7.08
C ARG A 14 4.30 8.14 -8.55
N SER A 15 3.39 8.56 -9.42
CA SER A 15 3.66 8.58 -10.86
C SER A 15 4.66 9.67 -11.23
N ASP A 16 4.76 10.76 -10.45
CA ASP A 16 5.69 11.85 -10.74
C ASP A 16 7.17 11.48 -10.61
N LEU A 17 7.48 10.39 -9.91
CA LEU A 17 8.87 9.93 -9.79
C LEU A 17 9.35 9.21 -11.04
N ASN A 18 8.44 8.70 -11.84
CA ASN A 18 8.77 8.01 -13.09
C ASN A 18 9.82 6.92 -12.90
N LEU A 19 9.62 6.09 -11.89
CA LEU A 19 10.56 5.01 -11.56
C LEU A 19 10.61 3.94 -12.64
N SER A 20 11.77 3.32 -12.84
CA SER A 20 11.89 2.16 -13.69
C SER A 20 11.02 1.02 -13.15
N LYS A 21 10.67 0.07 -14.00
CA LYS A 21 9.84 -1.07 -13.62
C LYS A 21 10.45 -1.87 -12.47
N GLY A 22 11.76 -2.11 -12.54
CA GLY A 22 12.46 -2.85 -11.49
C GLY A 22 12.45 -2.11 -10.17
N LYS A 23 12.69 -0.80 -10.20
CA LYS A 23 12.67 0.01 -8.98
C LYS A 23 11.27 0.05 -8.37
N LEU A 24 10.25 0.22 -9.22
CA LEU A 24 8.88 0.23 -8.76
C LEU A 24 8.50 -1.10 -8.08
N ALA A 25 8.88 -2.21 -8.71
CA ALA A 25 8.61 -3.53 -8.15
C ALA A 25 9.31 -3.70 -6.79
N ALA A 26 10.55 -3.24 -6.67
CA ALA A 26 11.31 -3.33 -5.42
C ALA A 26 10.63 -2.52 -4.32
N GLN A 27 10.19 -1.29 -4.62
CA GLN A 27 9.54 -0.44 -3.63
C GLN A 27 8.18 -0.98 -3.20
N CYS A 28 7.41 -1.54 -4.14
CA CYS A 28 6.14 -2.19 -3.81
C CYS A 28 6.37 -3.42 -2.94
N SER A 29 7.41 -4.19 -3.22
CA SER A 29 7.76 -5.35 -2.41
C SER A 29 8.13 -4.93 -0.99
N HIS A 30 8.88 -3.83 -0.86
CA HIS A 30 9.25 -3.30 0.45
C HIS A 30 8.00 -2.89 1.24
N ALA A 31 7.07 -2.18 0.61
CA ALA A 31 5.82 -1.79 1.24
C ALA A 31 5.02 -3.01 1.70
N THR A 32 4.96 -4.03 0.85
CA THR A 32 4.26 -5.27 1.18
C THR A 32 4.86 -5.94 2.41
N ALA A 33 6.18 -6.08 2.44
CA ALA A 33 6.88 -6.73 3.55
C ALA A 33 6.60 -6.00 4.87
N GLU A 34 6.68 -4.66 4.87
CA GLU A 34 6.46 -3.88 6.08
C GLU A 34 5.00 -3.94 6.54
N CYS A 35 4.06 -3.91 5.61
CA CYS A 35 2.64 -4.05 5.95
C CYS A 35 2.36 -5.42 6.58
N ILE A 36 2.94 -6.49 6.05
CA ILE A 36 2.78 -7.84 6.59
C ILE A 36 3.35 -7.91 8.00
N LEU A 37 4.56 -7.37 8.20
CA LEU A 37 5.19 -7.37 9.54
C LEU A 37 4.36 -6.57 10.54
N LYS A 38 3.83 -5.43 10.11
CA LYS A 38 2.98 -4.62 10.98
C LYS A 38 1.67 -5.35 11.31
N ALA A 39 1.05 -5.98 10.31
CA ALA A 39 -0.18 -6.73 10.52
C ALA A 39 0.03 -7.91 11.47
N LYS A 40 1.20 -8.54 11.41
CA LYS A 40 1.53 -9.63 12.32
C LYS A 40 1.48 -9.19 13.79
N ARG A 41 1.90 -7.94 14.05
CA ARG A 41 1.87 -7.38 15.41
C ARG A 41 0.51 -6.83 15.81
N THR A 42 -0.22 -6.22 14.88
CA THR A 42 -1.41 -5.41 15.22
C THR A 42 -2.73 -6.02 14.78
N ALA A 43 -2.72 -6.94 13.82
CA ALA A 43 -3.93 -7.54 13.27
C ALA A 43 -3.67 -8.97 12.81
N PRO A 44 -3.19 -9.87 13.72
CA PRO A 44 -2.75 -11.19 13.29
C PRO A 44 -3.86 -12.07 12.70
N LYS A 45 -5.09 -11.94 13.18
CA LYS A 45 -6.20 -12.72 12.62
C LYS A 45 -6.57 -12.27 11.21
N THR A 46 -6.55 -10.97 10.98
CA THR A 46 -6.77 -10.42 9.64
C THR A 46 -5.69 -10.89 8.68
N LEU A 47 -4.44 -10.87 9.13
CA LEU A 47 -3.32 -11.34 8.32
C LEU A 47 -3.48 -12.82 7.96
N GLU A 48 -3.83 -13.65 8.93
CA GLU A 48 -4.02 -15.08 8.70
C GLU A 48 -5.07 -15.33 7.62
N ARG A 49 -6.23 -14.65 7.74
CA ARG A 49 -7.31 -14.77 6.76
C ARG A 49 -6.89 -14.27 5.39
N TYR A 50 -6.16 -13.16 5.36
CA TYR A 50 -5.67 -12.58 4.11
C TYR A 50 -4.76 -13.56 3.37
N LEU A 51 -3.79 -14.14 4.09
CA LEU A 51 -2.86 -15.10 3.48
C LEU A 51 -3.59 -16.37 3.01
N ALA A 52 -4.60 -16.82 3.76
CA ALA A 52 -5.37 -18.01 3.41
C ALA A 52 -6.23 -17.81 2.16
N LYS A 53 -6.55 -16.56 1.80
CA LYS A 53 -7.43 -16.23 0.67
C LYS A 53 -6.67 -15.72 -0.55
N GLY A 54 -5.38 -15.96 -0.62
CA GLY A 54 -4.58 -15.65 -1.81
C GLY A 54 -3.78 -14.36 -1.76
N ALA A 55 -3.85 -13.63 -0.65
CA ALA A 55 -3.03 -12.44 -0.43
C ALA A 55 -3.13 -11.42 -1.58
N ARG A 56 -4.34 -11.08 -1.98
CA ARG A 56 -4.64 -10.20 -3.12
C ARG A 56 -4.00 -8.83 -2.98
N LYS A 57 -3.42 -8.34 -4.07
CA LYS A 57 -2.79 -7.02 -4.09
C LYS A 57 -3.22 -6.24 -5.33
N ILE A 58 -3.34 -4.92 -5.16
CA ILE A 58 -3.64 -3.99 -6.25
C ILE A 58 -2.59 -2.90 -6.21
N VAL A 59 -2.06 -2.54 -7.37
CA VAL A 59 -1.09 -1.44 -7.49
C VAL A 59 -1.74 -0.31 -8.27
N CYS A 60 -1.80 0.87 -7.64
CA CYS A 60 -2.36 2.07 -8.26
C CYS A 60 -1.41 3.24 -8.04
N SER A 61 -1.73 4.38 -8.62
CA SER A 61 -0.84 5.54 -8.53
C SER A 61 -1.59 6.81 -8.17
N THR A 62 -0.85 7.72 -7.55
CA THR A 62 -1.27 9.10 -7.36
C THR A 62 -0.18 10.01 -7.90
N SER A 63 -0.52 11.27 -8.17
CA SER A 63 0.33 12.14 -8.99
C SER A 63 1.47 12.83 -8.25
N ASN A 64 1.42 12.92 -6.91
CA ASN A 64 2.44 13.67 -6.18
C ASN A 64 2.50 13.29 -4.71
N LEU A 65 3.51 13.83 -4.01
CA LEU A 65 3.76 13.52 -2.61
C LEU A 65 2.63 13.98 -1.69
N VAL A 66 2.07 15.17 -1.95
CA VAL A 66 0.99 15.71 -1.10
C VAL A 66 -0.20 14.76 -1.09
N SER A 67 -0.60 14.29 -2.28
CA SER A 67 -1.69 13.34 -2.41
C SER A 67 -1.37 12.01 -1.73
N LEU A 68 -0.14 11.53 -1.88
CA LEU A 68 0.27 10.27 -1.26
C LEU A 68 0.22 10.36 0.26
N LYS A 69 0.70 11.46 0.84
CA LYS A 69 0.66 11.66 2.29
C LYS A 69 -0.77 11.76 2.81
N ARG A 70 -1.67 12.41 2.04
CA ARG A 70 -3.08 12.50 2.42
C ARG A 70 -3.71 11.10 2.46
N ILE A 71 -3.42 10.28 1.46
CA ILE A 71 -3.91 8.90 1.40
C ILE A 71 -3.42 8.10 2.61
N PHE A 72 -2.15 8.26 2.96
CA PHE A 72 -1.58 7.59 4.13
C PHE A 72 -2.30 8.03 5.41
N GLY A 73 -2.58 9.33 5.56
CA GLY A 73 -3.32 9.85 6.71
C GLY A 73 -4.73 9.28 6.79
N GLU A 74 -5.42 9.21 5.66
CA GLU A 74 -6.78 8.64 5.60
C GLU A 74 -6.78 7.17 6.01
N ALA A 75 -5.78 6.41 5.58
CA ALA A 75 -5.66 5.01 5.93
C ALA A 75 -5.47 4.85 7.45
N ASN A 76 -4.60 5.68 8.03
CA ASN A 76 -4.38 5.66 9.48
C ASN A 76 -5.64 6.01 10.26
N GLU A 77 -6.36 7.03 9.81
CA GLU A 77 -7.61 7.45 10.47
C GLU A 77 -8.70 6.38 10.39
N SER A 78 -8.66 5.57 9.34
CA SER A 78 -9.61 4.46 9.16
C SER A 78 -9.21 3.21 9.94
N GLY A 79 -8.12 3.25 10.68
CA GLY A 79 -7.63 2.11 11.46
C GLY A 79 -7.01 1.01 10.63
N LEU A 80 -6.65 1.29 9.38
CA LEU A 80 -6.04 0.30 8.50
C LEU A 80 -4.54 0.15 8.78
N VAL A 81 -4.03 -1.05 8.60
CA VAL A 81 -2.59 -1.27 8.57
C VAL A 81 -2.05 -0.50 7.36
N SER A 82 -1.00 0.29 7.55
CA SER A 82 -0.39 1.05 6.46
C SER A 82 1.07 1.33 6.75
N TYR A 83 1.84 1.56 5.68
CA TYR A 83 3.27 1.84 5.81
C TYR A 83 3.72 2.75 4.67
N MET A 84 4.52 3.76 5.00
CA MET A 84 5.08 4.70 4.03
C MET A 84 6.55 4.34 3.78
N VAL A 85 6.87 3.98 2.55
CA VAL A 85 8.23 3.60 2.17
C VAL A 85 9.05 4.83 1.82
N LYS A 86 10.24 4.92 2.40
CA LYS A 86 11.24 5.93 2.03
C LYS A 86 12.42 5.20 1.39
N ASP A 87 12.90 5.73 0.28
CA ASP A 87 14.04 5.12 -0.41
C ASP A 87 15.32 5.27 0.39
N ALA A 88 16.16 4.24 0.35
CA ALA A 88 17.44 4.25 1.05
C ALA A 88 18.52 5.06 0.32
N GLY A 89 18.28 5.44 -0.93
CA GLY A 89 19.20 6.30 -1.69
C GLY A 89 20.29 5.54 -2.45
N HIS A 90 20.06 4.28 -2.75
CA HIS A 90 21.05 3.48 -3.46
C HIS A 90 20.81 3.36 -4.96
N THR A 91 19.80 4.07 -5.48
CA THR A 91 19.38 3.92 -6.87
C THR A 91 19.05 5.27 -7.52
N GLU A 92 17.94 5.32 -8.27
CA GLU A 92 17.57 6.42 -9.17
C GLU A 92 17.22 7.73 -8.47
N ILE A 93 16.87 7.68 -7.18
CA ILE A 93 16.31 8.83 -6.47
C ILE A 93 17.07 9.09 -5.15
N PRO A 94 17.00 10.31 -4.63
CA PRO A 94 17.68 10.66 -3.37
C PRO A 94 17.19 9.86 -2.18
N ALA A 95 18.06 9.66 -1.21
CA ALA A 95 17.74 9.03 0.06
C ALA A 95 16.60 9.78 0.74
N GLY A 96 15.67 9.03 1.31
CA GLY A 96 14.54 9.62 2.04
C GLY A 96 13.34 9.99 1.16
N THR A 97 13.44 9.83 -0.16
CA THR A 97 12.30 10.08 -1.03
C THR A 97 11.19 9.08 -0.72
N VAL A 98 10.00 9.59 -0.46
CA VAL A 98 8.81 8.75 -0.24
C VAL A 98 8.35 8.21 -1.59
N THR A 99 8.20 6.91 -1.70
CA THR A 99 7.94 6.27 -3.00
C THR A 99 6.60 5.57 -3.09
N VAL A 100 6.22 4.82 -2.06
CA VAL A 100 5.03 3.98 -2.06
C VAL A 100 4.40 4.01 -0.67
N VAL A 101 3.08 3.98 -0.64
CA VAL A 101 2.33 3.72 0.60
C VAL A 101 1.61 2.39 0.43
N GLY A 102 1.86 1.45 1.34
CA GLY A 102 1.10 0.21 1.41
C GLY A 102 -0.07 0.38 2.36
N ILE A 103 -1.22 -0.18 2.00
CA ILE A 103 -2.44 -0.15 2.81
C ILE A 103 -3.01 -1.56 2.87
N GLY A 104 -3.10 -2.12 4.06
CA GLY A 104 -3.62 -3.46 4.27
C GLY A 104 -2.57 -4.42 4.82
N PRO A 105 -2.96 -5.69 5.01
CA PRO A 105 -4.26 -6.26 4.61
C PRO A 105 -5.41 -5.69 5.44
N GLY A 106 -6.53 -5.52 4.79
CA GLY A 106 -7.73 -4.99 5.44
C GLY A 106 -8.96 -5.19 4.56
N PRO A 107 -10.14 -4.81 5.10
CA PRO A 107 -11.39 -4.97 4.37
C PRO A 107 -11.41 -4.14 3.09
N ARG A 108 -11.74 -4.77 1.98
CA ARG A 108 -11.78 -4.12 0.67
C ARG A 108 -12.69 -2.89 0.66
N SER A 109 -13.85 -2.97 1.29
CA SER A 109 -14.78 -1.84 1.28
C SER A 109 -14.19 -0.61 1.93
N THR A 110 -13.47 -0.78 3.04
CA THR A 110 -12.83 0.34 3.73
C THR A 110 -11.70 0.91 2.87
N ILE A 111 -10.87 0.06 2.31
CA ILE A 111 -9.74 0.50 1.48
C ILE A 111 -10.24 1.20 0.22
N ASP A 112 -11.32 0.69 -0.40
CA ASP A 112 -11.88 1.27 -1.60
C ASP A 112 -12.35 2.71 -1.40
N THR A 113 -12.82 3.07 -0.21
CA THR A 113 -13.22 4.46 0.05
C THR A 113 -12.05 5.42 -0.12
N ILE A 114 -10.83 4.93 0.01
CA ILE A 114 -9.62 5.75 -0.07
C ILE A 114 -9.00 5.69 -1.46
N THR A 115 -9.01 4.50 -2.10
CA THR A 115 -8.18 4.26 -3.28
C THR A 115 -8.94 3.96 -4.58
N SER A 116 -10.26 3.79 -4.54
CA SER A 116 -11.01 3.34 -5.73
C SER A 116 -10.95 4.30 -6.91
N SER A 117 -10.73 5.59 -6.66
CA SER A 117 -10.63 6.60 -7.73
C SER A 117 -9.25 6.67 -8.37
N LEU A 118 -8.25 5.99 -7.81
CA LEU A 118 -6.89 6.07 -8.32
C LEU A 118 -6.70 5.14 -9.52
N PRO A 119 -5.94 5.57 -10.54
CA PRO A 119 -5.69 4.71 -11.70
C PRO A 119 -4.76 3.55 -11.34
N LEU A 120 -5.01 2.42 -11.97
CA LEU A 120 -4.13 1.26 -11.84
C LEU A 120 -2.82 1.52 -12.57
N VAL A 121 -1.72 1.00 -12.01
CA VAL A 121 -0.43 1.03 -12.70
C VAL A 121 -0.46 -0.05 -13.77
N LYS A 122 -0.04 0.31 -14.98
CA LYS A 122 -0.03 -0.60 -16.13
C LYS A 122 1.37 -0.84 -16.66
#